data_f36ef1d069776cc60c30be799d6e30c1
#
_entry.id   f36ef1d069776cc60c30be799d6e30c1
#
_cell.length_a   1.000
_cell.length_b   1.000
_cell.length_c   1.000
_cell.angle_alpha   90.00
_cell.angle_beta   90.00
_cell.angle_gamma   90.00
#
_symmetry.space_group_name_H-M   'P 1'
#
loop_
_entity.id
_entity.type
_entity.pdbx_description
1 polymer ?
#
loop_
_entity_poly.entity_id
_entity_poly.type
_entity_poly.pdbx_seq_one_letter_code
_entity_poly.pdbx_strand_id
1 'polypeptide(L)'
;GRNAVRAARSGWKVTAFDLSERGRDKALRLASLHSVHITYHVGMLHELPDLPSNFDALGLFFAHFAAPLRAPLTSALLGHLRPGATLLFEAFAKEQLKYQSMHASGGPQQADMLYSVDEVRAEMPGITFSVLEEVELRLDEGRFHQGLAKVVRGLGIKD
;
A
#
# COMPACT_ATOMS: atom_id res chain seq x y z
N GLY A 1 -5.15 6.15 -5.76
CA GLY A 1 -4.86 7.52 -5.35
C GLY A 1 -5.71 8.08 -4.23
N ARG A 2 -6.78 7.38 -3.78
CA ARG A 2 -7.70 7.87 -2.71
C ARG A 2 -6.96 8.13 -1.40
N ASN A 3 -6.10 7.22 -0.98
CA ASN A 3 -5.32 7.36 0.27
C ASN A 3 -4.37 8.55 0.19
N ALA A 4 -3.71 8.78 -0.96
CA ALA A 4 -2.86 9.95 -1.19
C ALA A 4 -3.64 11.26 -1.07
N VAL A 5 -4.82 11.34 -1.71
CA VAL A 5 -5.68 12.54 -1.62
C VAL A 5 -6.22 12.74 -0.20
N ARG A 6 -6.59 11.66 0.50
CA ARG A 6 -7.03 11.76 1.91
C ARG A 6 -5.91 12.31 2.80
N ALA A 7 -4.68 11.81 2.67
CA ALA A 7 -3.53 12.30 3.41
C ALA A 7 -3.28 13.80 3.12
N ALA A 8 -3.30 14.20 1.84
CA ALA A 8 -3.13 15.61 1.46
C ALA A 8 -4.22 16.52 2.06
N ARG A 9 -5.47 16.06 2.10
CA ARG A 9 -6.57 16.79 2.78
C ARG A 9 -6.36 16.93 4.28
N SER A 10 -5.60 16.03 4.88
CA SER A 10 -5.19 16.10 6.30
C SER A 10 -3.91 16.92 6.53
N GLY A 11 -3.43 17.64 5.49
CA GLY A 11 -2.28 18.54 5.59
C GLY A 11 -0.92 17.90 5.31
N TRP A 12 -0.87 16.64 4.88
CA TRP A 12 0.38 15.97 4.53
C TRP A 12 0.90 16.44 3.17
N LYS A 13 2.22 16.64 3.07
CA LYS A 13 2.90 16.71 1.77
C LYS A 13 3.05 15.28 1.24
N VAL A 14 2.37 14.97 0.14
CA VAL A 14 2.24 13.59 -0.34
C VAL A 14 3.00 13.39 -1.64
N THR A 15 3.84 12.35 -1.65
CA THR A 15 4.39 11.74 -2.85
C THR A 15 3.78 10.35 -3.00
N ALA A 16 3.21 10.05 -4.15
CA ALA A 16 2.60 8.77 -4.46
C ALA A 16 3.18 8.20 -5.75
N PHE A 17 3.14 6.90 -5.91
CA PHE A 17 3.49 6.23 -7.16
C PHE A 17 2.65 4.97 -7.40
N ASP A 18 2.52 4.60 -8.67
CA ASP A 18 1.79 3.43 -9.15
C ASP A 18 2.30 3.10 -10.57
N LEU A 19 2.05 1.90 -11.04
CA LEU A 19 2.34 1.52 -12.42
C LEU A 19 1.29 2.06 -13.42
N SER A 20 0.16 2.52 -12.94
CA SER A 20 -1.01 2.89 -13.74
C SER A 20 -1.08 4.38 -14.04
N GLU A 21 -0.83 4.77 -15.29
CA GLU A 21 -1.11 6.15 -15.76
C GLU A 21 -2.56 6.56 -15.54
N ARG A 22 -3.51 5.66 -15.81
CA ARG A 22 -4.94 5.91 -15.55
C ARG A 22 -5.23 6.09 -14.05
N GLY A 23 -4.46 5.39 -13.20
CA GLY A 23 -4.50 5.55 -11.75
C GLY A 23 -4.05 6.94 -11.34
N ARG A 24 -2.93 7.42 -11.89
CA ARG A 24 -2.42 8.78 -11.70
C ARG A 24 -3.47 9.82 -12.11
N ASP A 25 -4.03 9.71 -13.32
CA ASP A 25 -4.97 10.71 -13.86
C ASP A 25 -6.24 10.81 -13.01
N LYS A 26 -6.72 9.67 -12.49
CA LYS A 26 -7.84 9.65 -11.53
C LYS A 26 -7.45 10.30 -10.20
N ALA A 27 -6.25 10.03 -9.70
CA ALA A 27 -5.75 10.60 -8.45
C ALA A 27 -5.62 12.12 -8.54
N LEU A 28 -5.02 12.63 -9.64
CA LEU A 28 -4.85 14.06 -9.86
C LEU A 28 -6.19 14.78 -10.03
N ARG A 29 -7.15 14.19 -10.74
CA ARG A 29 -8.52 14.74 -10.83
C ARG A 29 -9.20 14.78 -9.45
N LEU A 30 -9.06 13.72 -8.65
CA LEU A 30 -9.62 13.69 -7.30
C LEU A 30 -8.97 14.74 -6.40
N ALA A 31 -7.64 14.91 -6.49
CA ALA A 31 -6.92 15.95 -5.76
C ALA A 31 -7.41 17.36 -6.12
N SER A 32 -7.59 17.63 -7.42
CA SER A 32 -8.15 18.89 -7.91
C SER A 32 -9.57 19.15 -7.38
N LEU A 33 -10.45 18.15 -7.38
CA LEU A 33 -11.81 18.27 -6.83
C LEU A 33 -11.83 18.63 -5.33
N HIS A 34 -10.79 18.25 -4.60
CA HIS A 34 -10.64 18.57 -3.17
C HIS A 34 -9.69 19.75 -2.90
N SER A 35 -9.24 20.47 -3.94
CA SER A 35 -8.32 21.60 -3.82
C SER A 35 -7.04 21.28 -3.05
N VAL A 36 -6.50 20.06 -3.23
CA VAL A 36 -5.23 19.63 -2.63
C VAL A 36 -4.22 19.26 -3.72
N HIS A 37 -2.94 19.32 -3.36
CA HIS A 37 -1.84 18.93 -4.24
C HIS A 37 -1.22 17.61 -3.78
N ILE A 38 -0.92 16.73 -4.74
CA ILE A 38 -0.13 15.51 -4.56
C ILE A 38 0.91 15.43 -5.66
N THR A 39 2.13 15.00 -5.34
CA THR A 39 3.12 14.59 -6.34
C THR A 39 2.87 13.13 -6.68
N TYR A 40 2.67 12.80 -7.97
CA TYR A 40 2.34 11.44 -8.37
C TYR A 40 3.22 10.99 -9.53
N HIS A 41 3.97 9.92 -9.30
CA HIS A 41 4.85 9.30 -10.27
C HIS A 41 4.23 8.02 -10.85
N VAL A 42 4.55 7.72 -12.10
CA VAL A 42 4.20 6.45 -12.74
C VAL A 42 5.49 5.72 -13.07
N GLY A 43 5.60 4.48 -12.63
CA GLY A 43 6.77 3.64 -12.87
C GLY A 43 7.09 2.71 -11.70
N MET A 44 8.09 1.87 -11.90
CA MET A 44 8.67 1.04 -10.84
C MET A 44 9.51 1.89 -9.89
N LEU A 45 9.71 1.45 -8.66
CA LEU A 45 10.47 2.20 -7.65
C LEU A 45 11.87 2.64 -8.13
N HIS A 46 12.57 1.78 -8.85
CA HIS A 46 13.91 2.06 -9.36
C HIS A 46 13.94 3.02 -10.57
N GLU A 47 12.79 3.31 -11.16
CA GLU A 47 12.61 4.25 -12.28
C GLU A 47 12.18 5.63 -11.78
N LEU A 48 11.87 5.76 -10.49
CA LEU A 48 11.43 7.03 -9.91
C LEU A 48 12.63 7.97 -9.77
N PRO A 49 12.39 9.29 -9.83
CA PRO A 49 13.44 10.27 -9.51
C PRO A 49 13.91 10.07 -8.06
N ASP A 50 15.08 10.61 -7.74
CA ASP A 50 15.61 10.56 -6.37
C ASP A 50 14.57 11.06 -5.37
N LEU A 51 14.07 10.13 -4.56
CA LEU A 51 13.11 10.43 -3.52
C LEU A 51 13.85 10.88 -2.25
N PRO A 52 13.27 11.79 -1.47
CA PRO A 52 13.81 12.11 -0.14
C PRO A 52 13.95 10.86 0.73
N SER A 53 14.91 10.87 1.64
CA SER A 53 15.19 9.75 2.58
C SER A 53 14.72 10.06 4.01
N ASN A 54 13.71 10.90 4.19
CA ASN A 54 13.26 11.37 5.50
C ASN A 54 11.74 11.54 5.57
N PHE A 55 11.00 10.63 4.92
CA PHE A 55 9.55 10.65 5.03
C PHE A 55 9.09 10.33 6.46
N ASP A 56 8.03 11.01 6.89
CA ASP A 56 7.36 10.82 8.18
C ASP A 56 6.41 9.62 8.19
N ALA A 57 5.95 9.20 7.02
CA ALA A 57 5.06 8.05 6.88
C ALA A 57 5.20 7.37 5.51
N LEU A 58 4.95 6.07 5.48
CA LEU A 58 4.80 5.25 4.28
C LEU A 58 3.47 4.50 4.34
N GLY A 59 2.69 4.60 3.27
CA GLY A 59 1.48 3.81 3.09
C GLY A 59 1.63 2.81 1.95
N LEU A 60 1.55 1.52 2.23
CA LEU A 60 1.50 0.43 1.27
C LEU A 60 0.08 -0.14 1.23
N PHE A 61 -0.70 0.27 0.23
CA PHE A 61 -2.10 -0.12 0.10
C PHE A 61 -2.32 -0.94 -1.16
N PHE A 62 -2.59 -2.23 -1.00
CA PHE A 62 -2.76 -3.21 -2.08
C PHE A 62 -1.57 -3.23 -3.06
N ALA A 63 -0.38 -2.98 -2.53
CA ALA A 63 0.87 -3.07 -3.25
C ALA A 63 1.34 -4.54 -3.25
N HIS A 64 0.96 -5.26 -4.29
CA HIS A 64 1.26 -6.68 -4.44
C HIS A 64 2.47 -6.87 -5.36
N PHE A 65 3.53 -7.41 -4.81
CA PHE A 65 4.76 -7.76 -5.53
C PHE A 65 4.93 -9.29 -5.55
N ALA A 66 5.49 -9.83 -6.62
CA ALA A 66 5.89 -11.23 -6.65
C ALA A 66 6.91 -11.52 -5.53
N ALA A 67 6.81 -12.69 -4.91
CA ALA A 67 7.58 -13.04 -3.71
C ALA A 67 9.10 -12.73 -3.79
N PRO A 68 9.80 -13.01 -4.93
CA PRO A 68 11.23 -12.69 -5.02
C PRO A 68 11.55 -11.18 -4.96
N LEU A 69 10.59 -10.33 -5.29
CA LEU A 69 10.76 -8.87 -5.36
C LEU A 69 10.31 -8.18 -4.06
N ARG A 70 9.50 -8.84 -3.20
CA ARG A 70 8.89 -8.20 -2.03
C ARG A 70 9.92 -7.66 -1.05
N ALA A 71 10.81 -8.51 -0.54
CA ALA A 71 11.78 -8.09 0.46
C ALA A 71 12.75 -7.00 -0.04
N PRO A 72 13.34 -7.08 -1.25
CA PRO A 72 14.17 -6.00 -1.79
C PRO A 72 13.41 -4.67 -1.96
N LEU A 73 12.19 -4.70 -2.53
CA LEU A 73 11.39 -3.49 -2.74
C LEU A 73 10.93 -2.87 -1.42
N THR A 74 10.48 -3.71 -0.48
CA THR A 74 10.07 -3.26 0.85
C THR A 74 11.25 -2.63 1.59
N SER A 75 12.42 -3.27 1.57
CA SER A 75 13.64 -2.72 2.19
C SER A 75 14.02 -1.36 1.59
N ALA A 76 13.98 -1.23 0.27
CA ALA A 76 14.25 0.04 -0.40
C ALA A 76 13.25 1.14 0.03
N LEU A 77 11.95 0.82 0.08
CA LEU A 77 10.91 1.75 0.52
C LEU A 77 11.08 2.18 1.98
N LEU A 78 11.37 1.22 2.87
CA LEU A 78 11.64 1.50 4.28
C LEU A 78 12.89 2.36 4.46
N GLY A 79 13.87 2.27 3.55
CA GLY A 79 15.07 3.12 3.53
C GLY A 79 14.76 4.62 3.39
N HIS A 80 13.62 4.97 2.80
CA HIS A 80 13.19 6.38 2.68
C HIS A 80 12.51 6.94 3.93
N LEU A 81 12.19 6.11 4.93
CA LEU A 81 11.59 6.57 6.18
C LEU A 81 12.68 7.04 7.17
N ARG A 82 12.41 8.12 7.89
CA ARG A 82 13.22 8.49 9.07
C ARG A 82 12.91 7.56 10.26
N PRO A 83 13.80 7.44 11.24
CA PRO A 83 13.46 6.83 12.53
C PRO A 83 12.23 7.50 13.15
N GLY A 84 11.35 6.70 13.77
CA GLY A 84 10.08 7.15 14.32
C GLY A 84 8.98 7.41 13.29
N ALA A 85 9.22 7.18 12.00
CA ALA A 85 8.20 7.31 10.96
C ALA A 85 7.15 6.20 11.04
N THR A 86 5.94 6.51 10.61
CA THR A 86 4.80 5.58 10.64
C THR A 86 4.71 4.76 9.35
N LEU A 87 4.55 3.44 9.50
CA LEU A 87 4.17 2.53 8.42
C LEU A 87 2.68 2.18 8.53
N LEU A 88 1.98 2.33 7.42
CA LEU A 88 0.61 1.86 7.22
C LEU A 88 0.64 0.79 6.12
N PHE A 89 0.11 -0.39 6.42
CA PHE A 89 0.08 -1.51 5.50
C PHE A 89 -1.33 -2.09 5.38
N GLU A 90 -1.80 -2.33 4.18
CA GLU A 90 -2.99 -3.14 3.90
C GLU A 90 -2.82 -3.84 2.55
N ALA A 91 -2.92 -5.16 2.54
CA ALA A 91 -2.85 -5.97 1.33
C ALA A 91 -3.71 -7.24 1.47
N PHE A 92 -4.07 -7.86 0.35
CA PHE A 92 -4.82 -9.12 0.39
C PHE A 92 -4.01 -10.23 1.04
N ALA A 93 -4.68 -10.96 1.95
CA ALA A 93 -4.15 -12.12 2.62
C ALA A 93 -4.13 -13.35 1.70
N LYS A 94 -3.36 -14.39 2.06
CA LYS A 94 -3.33 -15.66 1.30
C LYS A 94 -4.70 -16.32 1.21
N GLU A 95 -5.53 -16.18 2.23
CA GLU A 95 -6.90 -16.69 2.23
C GLU A 95 -7.83 -15.97 1.24
N GLN A 96 -7.42 -14.82 0.69
CA GLN A 96 -8.20 -14.08 -0.30
C GLN A 96 -8.57 -14.93 -1.52
N LEU A 97 -7.79 -15.94 -1.89
CA LEU A 97 -8.11 -16.83 -3.00
C LEU A 97 -9.48 -17.51 -2.82
N LYS A 98 -9.85 -17.86 -1.59
CA LYS A 98 -11.19 -18.41 -1.26
C LYS A 98 -12.28 -17.33 -1.45
N TYR A 99 -12.00 -16.10 -1.01
CA TYR A 99 -12.95 -14.98 -1.12
C TYR A 99 -13.18 -14.54 -2.56
N GLN A 100 -12.16 -14.58 -3.39
CA GLN A 100 -12.27 -14.28 -4.82
C GLN A 100 -13.29 -15.18 -5.52
N SER A 101 -13.26 -16.47 -5.21
CA SER A 101 -14.18 -17.44 -5.81
C SER A 101 -15.63 -17.28 -5.32
N MET A 102 -15.81 -16.88 -4.07
CA MET A 102 -17.14 -16.75 -3.44
C MET A 102 -17.76 -15.36 -3.61
N HIS A 103 -16.94 -14.29 -3.63
CA HIS A 103 -17.43 -12.91 -3.49
C HIS A 103 -16.95 -11.98 -4.61
N ALA A 104 -16.13 -12.45 -5.54
CA ALA A 104 -15.55 -11.64 -6.62
C ALA A 104 -14.83 -10.36 -6.11
N SER A 105 -14.25 -10.41 -4.91
CA SER A 105 -13.71 -9.25 -4.19
C SER A 105 -12.37 -8.75 -4.71
N GLY A 106 -11.83 -9.36 -5.78
CA GLY A 106 -10.59 -8.93 -6.42
C GLY A 106 -9.32 -9.47 -5.77
N GLY A 107 -8.19 -8.93 -6.18
CA GLY A 107 -6.87 -9.33 -5.73
C GLY A 107 -6.10 -10.22 -6.71
N PRO A 108 -4.80 -10.43 -6.50
CA PRO A 108 -3.97 -11.34 -7.31
C PRO A 108 -4.46 -12.77 -7.27
N GLN A 109 -4.36 -13.46 -8.41
CA GLN A 109 -4.68 -14.90 -8.53
C GLN A 109 -3.51 -15.78 -8.06
N GLN A 110 -2.31 -15.25 -8.00
CA GLN A 110 -1.11 -15.93 -7.59
C GLN A 110 -0.94 -15.85 -6.07
N ALA A 111 -0.86 -17.02 -5.41
CA ALA A 111 -0.71 -17.08 -3.95
C ALA A 111 0.59 -16.43 -3.43
N ASP A 112 1.64 -16.42 -4.26
CA ASP A 112 2.93 -15.81 -3.93
C ASP A 112 2.91 -14.28 -3.96
N MET A 113 1.88 -13.67 -4.54
CA MET A 113 1.63 -12.23 -4.48
C MET A 113 0.80 -11.80 -3.26
N LEU A 114 0.25 -12.76 -2.51
CA LEU A 114 -0.57 -12.52 -1.33
C LEU A 114 0.28 -12.61 -0.06
N TYR A 115 -0.20 -12.05 1.02
CA TYR A 115 0.56 -11.90 2.25
C TYR A 115 0.01 -12.76 3.40
N SER A 116 0.89 -13.18 4.29
CA SER A 116 0.54 -13.60 5.65
C SER A 116 1.14 -12.62 6.67
N VAL A 117 0.63 -12.65 7.89
CA VAL A 117 1.16 -11.85 9.02
C VAL A 117 2.65 -12.11 9.22
N ASP A 118 3.06 -13.38 9.18
CA ASP A 118 4.45 -13.78 9.40
C ASP A 118 5.38 -13.28 8.28
N GLU A 119 4.94 -13.33 7.03
CA GLU A 119 5.70 -12.78 5.89
C GLU A 119 5.87 -11.28 6.01
N VAL A 120 4.80 -10.53 6.31
CA VAL A 120 4.88 -9.08 6.50
C VAL A 120 5.87 -8.73 7.60
N ARG A 121 5.83 -9.46 8.73
CA ARG A 121 6.77 -9.27 9.85
C ARG A 121 8.22 -9.54 9.44
N ALA A 122 8.46 -10.61 8.70
CA ALA A 122 9.80 -11.01 8.26
C ALA A 122 10.37 -10.07 7.18
N GLU A 123 9.52 -9.57 6.29
CA GLU A 123 9.91 -8.73 5.17
C GLU A 123 10.04 -7.22 5.53
N MET A 124 9.67 -6.83 6.73
CA MET A 124 9.73 -5.44 7.23
C MET A 124 10.58 -5.33 8.50
N PRO A 125 11.88 -5.72 8.44
CA PRO A 125 12.77 -5.57 9.58
C PRO A 125 12.94 -4.10 9.96
N GLY A 126 13.08 -3.81 11.25
CA GLY A 126 13.18 -2.44 11.77
C GLY A 126 11.84 -1.71 11.82
N ILE A 127 10.72 -2.45 11.76
CA ILE A 127 9.39 -1.93 12.06
C ILE A 127 8.85 -2.59 13.31
N THR A 128 8.60 -1.80 14.33
CA THR A 128 7.87 -2.22 15.53
C THR A 128 6.37 -2.04 15.29
N PHE A 129 5.65 -3.15 15.07
CA PHE A 129 4.20 -3.14 14.82
C PHE A 129 3.40 -3.02 16.11
N SER A 130 2.52 -2.02 16.19
CA SER A 130 1.47 -1.91 17.20
C SER A 130 0.20 -2.68 16.79
N VAL A 131 -0.03 -2.82 15.49
CA VAL A 131 -1.08 -3.66 14.88
C VAL A 131 -0.45 -4.43 13.74
N LEU A 132 -0.64 -5.74 13.73
CA LEU A 132 -0.34 -6.60 12.59
C LEU A 132 -1.23 -7.84 12.67
N GLU A 133 -2.27 -7.85 11.87
CA GLU A 133 -3.35 -8.83 11.96
C GLU A 133 -3.94 -9.18 10.60
N GLU A 134 -4.53 -10.34 10.51
CA GLU A 134 -5.33 -10.76 9.37
C GLU A 134 -6.82 -10.61 9.69
N VAL A 135 -7.54 -9.82 8.90
CA VAL A 135 -8.94 -9.51 9.15
C VAL A 135 -9.82 -9.77 7.93
N GLU A 136 -11.08 -10.12 8.19
CA GLU A 136 -12.14 -10.09 7.20
C GLU A 136 -12.80 -8.72 7.20
N LEU A 137 -13.04 -8.17 6.03
CA LEU A 137 -13.72 -6.90 5.87
C LEU A 137 -14.53 -6.85 4.58
N ARG A 138 -15.50 -5.93 4.55
CA ARG A 138 -16.25 -5.65 3.34
C ARG A 138 -15.60 -4.48 2.61
N LEU A 139 -15.09 -4.75 1.42
CA LEU A 139 -14.60 -3.71 0.52
C LEU A 139 -15.77 -3.05 -0.21
N ASP A 140 -15.69 -1.73 -0.34
CA ASP A 140 -16.54 -0.91 -1.22
C ASP A 140 -15.66 0.21 -1.82
N GLU A 141 -14.64 -0.21 -2.55
CA GLU A 141 -13.56 0.66 -3.00
C GLU A 141 -13.47 0.77 -4.52
N GLY A 142 -14.58 0.52 -5.21
CA GLY A 142 -14.68 0.57 -6.65
C GLY A 142 -14.73 -0.82 -7.29
N ARG A 143 -14.90 -0.87 -8.62
CA ARG A 143 -15.32 -2.05 -9.38
C ARG A 143 -14.54 -3.35 -9.10
N PHE A 144 -13.26 -3.24 -8.72
CA PHE A 144 -12.39 -4.40 -8.50
C PHE A 144 -12.09 -4.67 -7.02
N HIS A 145 -12.67 -3.87 -6.12
CA HIS A 145 -12.53 -3.98 -4.67
C HIS A 145 -13.91 -3.86 -4.04
N GLN A 146 -14.74 -4.88 -4.23
CA GLN A 146 -16.11 -4.95 -3.67
C GLN A 146 -16.37 -6.31 -3.05
N GLY A 147 -17.18 -6.34 -1.99
CA GLY A 147 -17.58 -7.57 -1.31
C GLY A 147 -16.66 -7.96 -0.15
N LEU A 148 -16.90 -9.14 0.41
CA LEU A 148 -16.09 -9.67 1.49
C LEU A 148 -14.68 -10.01 0.99
N ALA A 149 -13.69 -9.63 1.76
CA ALA A 149 -12.29 -9.85 1.46
C ALA A 149 -11.51 -10.16 2.72
N LYS A 150 -10.40 -10.86 2.55
CA LYS A 150 -9.45 -11.16 3.60
C LYS A 150 -8.15 -10.38 3.35
N VAL A 151 -7.75 -9.56 4.33
CA VAL A 151 -6.57 -8.70 4.22
C VAL A 151 -5.65 -8.85 5.43
N VAL A 152 -4.37 -8.56 5.23
CA VAL A 152 -3.42 -8.29 6.32
C VAL A 152 -3.34 -6.78 6.49
N ARG A 153 -3.48 -6.31 7.73
CA ARG A 153 -3.34 -4.91 8.15
C ARG A 153 -2.15 -4.74 9.07
N GLY A 154 -1.44 -3.66 8.90
CA GLY A 154 -0.33 -3.29 9.75
C GLY A 154 -0.30 -1.79 10.05
N LEU A 155 0.00 -1.49 11.30
CA LEU A 155 0.40 -0.16 11.78
C LEU A 155 1.67 -0.34 12.60
N GLY A 156 2.72 0.34 12.21
CA GLY A 156 4.02 0.22 12.87
C GLY A 156 4.82 1.50 12.82
N ILE A 157 5.87 1.52 13.59
CA ILE A 157 6.83 2.63 13.69
C ILE A 157 8.19 2.09 13.29
N LYS A 158 8.94 2.86 12.50
CA LYS A 158 10.33 2.56 12.17
C LYS A 158 11.21 2.83 13.38
N ASP A 159 12.03 1.85 13.71
CA ASP A 159 13.04 1.90 14.80
C ASP A 159 14.11 2.96 14.55
#